data_e7aea6c24c0e7949e74f73352dab1583
#
_entry.id   e7aea6c24c0e7949e74f73352dab1583
#
_cell.length_a   1.000
_cell.length_b   1.000
_cell.length_c   1.000
_cell.angle_alpha   90.00
_cell.angle_beta   90.00
_cell.angle_gamma   90.00
#
_symmetry.space_group_name_H-M   'P 1'
#
loop_
_entity.id
_entity.type
_entity.pdbx_description
1 polymer ?
#
loop_
_entity_poly.entity_id
_entity_poly.type
_entity_poly.pdbx_seq_one_letter_code
_entity_poly.pdbx_strand_id
1 'polypeptide(L)'
;MSGILRIVATPIGNLEDMTLRALRTLKEADFILCEDTRTTKHLLDHYQIKTSTISYHQHSGELKIDRIIDLLNTGKSLALVTDAGTPGISDPGGKLVSAVREKLGNAIKIESVPGVSALAAAVSLSGVGFDRFLFLGFLPHKKGRQTMLKQILTSEYSVVLYESKHRIVKLLEELSALKFPDGTEVMVARELTKLFESFYFGSPEEILTALQSKESNLKGEFVVLIKK
;
A
#
# COMPACT_ATOMS: atom_id res chain seq x y z
N MET A 1 3.79 8.19 -31.84
CA MET A 1 2.90 7.43 -30.92
C MET A 1 2.84 8.21 -29.62
N SER A 2 1.68 8.28 -28.98
CA SER A 2 1.53 8.93 -27.67
C SER A 2 2.20 8.08 -26.59
N GLY A 3 2.80 8.72 -25.59
CA GLY A 3 3.39 8.04 -24.45
C GLY A 3 2.34 7.29 -23.62
N ILE A 4 2.81 6.38 -22.79
CA ILE A 4 1.94 5.61 -21.90
C ILE A 4 2.54 5.51 -20.50
N LEU A 5 1.71 5.76 -19.46
CA LEU A 5 2.05 5.52 -18.07
C LEU A 5 1.28 4.30 -17.55
N ARG A 6 1.98 3.27 -17.14
CA ARG A 6 1.39 2.06 -16.54
C ARG A 6 1.63 2.03 -15.04
N ILE A 7 0.55 1.90 -14.28
CA ILE A 7 0.59 1.78 -12.83
C ILE A 7 0.63 0.30 -12.50
N VAL A 8 1.78 -0.18 -12.04
CA VAL A 8 2.06 -1.62 -11.92
C VAL A 8 2.16 -2.02 -10.45
N ALA A 9 1.29 -2.91 -10.00
CA ALA A 9 1.36 -3.49 -8.67
C ALA A 9 2.54 -4.47 -8.56
N THR A 10 3.20 -4.42 -7.40
CA THR A 10 4.35 -5.27 -7.03
C THR A 10 4.00 -6.15 -5.82
N PRO A 11 4.75 -7.22 -5.56
CA PRO A 11 4.55 -8.07 -4.38
C PRO A 11 4.64 -7.30 -3.07
N ILE A 12 3.94 -7.79 -2.04
CA ILE A 12 3.96 -7.23 -0.68
C ILE A 12 4.83 -8.05 0.29
N GLY A 13 5.52 -9.07 -0.22
CA GLY A 13 6.40 -9.91 0.59
C GLY A 13 6.80 -11.21 -0.07
N ASN A 14 5.95 -11.78 -0.91
CA ASN A 14 6.23 -13.00 -1.67
C ASN A 14 6.39 -12.66 -3.16
N LEU A 15 7.56 -12.91 -3.72
CA LEU A 15 7.83 -12.63 -5.13
C LEU A 15 6.90 -13.42 -6.08
N GLU A 16 6.43 -14.59 -5.70
CA GLU A 16 5.49 -15.40 -6.52
C GLU A 16 4.14 -14.70 -6.77
N ASP A 17 3.81 -13.67 -5.99
CA ASP A 17 2.60 -12.86 -6.20
C ASP A 17 2.70 -11.88 -7.38
N MET A 18 3.82 -11.87 -8.10
CA MET A 18 3.99 -11.03 -9.27
C MET A 18 3.19 -11.55 -10.46
N THR A 19 2.34 -10.70 -11.04
CA THR A 19 1.53 -11.13 -12.19
C THR A 19 2.36 -11.23 -13.48
N LEU A 20 2.00 -12.18 -14.35
CA LEU A 20 2.64 -12.34 -15.67
C LEU A 20 2.56 -11.05 -16.51
N ARG A 21 1.45 -10.31 -16.40
CA ARG A 21 1.28 -9.02 -17.09
C ARG A 21 2.21 -7.96 -16.52
N ALA A 22 2.40 -7.90 -15.21
CA ALA A 22 3.33 -6.98 -14.58
C ALA A 22 4.77 -7.26 -15.04
N LEU A 23 5.20 -8.53 -15.04
CA LEU A 23 6.53 -8.92 -15.55
C LEU A 23 6.76 -8.47 -16.99
N ARG A 24 5.79 -8.74 -17.87
CA ARG A 24 5.88 -8.30 -19.27
C ARG A 24 5.94 -6.77 -19.36
N THR A 25 5.06 -6.07 -18.64
CA THR A 25 5.00 -4.61 -18.63
C THR A 25 6.34 -3.98 -18.21
N LEU A 26 6.96 -4.51 -17.15
CA LEU A 26 8.26 -4.00 -16.66
C LEU A 26 9.39 -4.28 -17.65
N LYS A 27 9.37 -5.42 -18.36
CA LYS A 27 10.35 -5.73 -19.41
C LYS A 27 10.23 -4.85 -20.64
N GLU A 28 9.01 -4.47 -21.02
CA GLU A 28 8.70 -3.69 -22.23
C GLU A 28 8.75 -2.18 -22.01
N ALA A 29 8.78 -1.70 -20.77
CA ALA A 29 8.86 -0.27 -20.46
C ALA A 29 10.22 0.33 -20.86
N ASP A 30 10.22 1.58 -21.34
CA ASP A 30 11.46 2.34 -21.53
C ASP A 30 12.14 2.67 -20.20
N PHE A 31 11.33 3.01 -19.19
CA PHE A 31 11.81 3.29 -17.83
C PHE A 31 10.80 2.81 -16.78
N ILE A 32 11.32 2.41 -15.62
CA ILE A 32 10.55 2.09 -14.42
C ILE A 32 10.74 3.24 -13.41
N LEU A 33 9.62 3.87 -13.04
CA LEU A 33 9.57 4.88 -11.99
C LEU A 33 9.36 4.17 -10.66
N CYS A 34 10.22 4.39 -9.67
CA CYS A 34 10.17 3.68 -8.39
C CYS A 34 10.53 4.59 -7.22
N GLU A 35 10.05 4.26 -6.02
CA GLU A 35 10.31 5.04 -4.81
C GLU A 35 11.75 4.82 -4.33
N ASP A 36 12.12 3.57 -4.01
CA ASP A 36 13.49 3.18 -3.70
C ASP A 36 14.06 2.27 -4.81
N THR A 37 15.09 2.79 -5.49
CA THR A 37 15.76 2.04 -6.57
C THR A 37 16.45 0.78 -6.08
N ARG A 38 16.84 0.68 -4.81
CA ARG A 38 17.48 -0.50 -4.21
C ARG A 38 16.46 -1.61 -4.01
N THR A 39 15.30 -1.30 -3.44
CA THR A 39 14.19 -2.24 -3.27
C THR A 39 13.72 -2.76 -4.63
N THR A 40 13.46 -1.84 -5.56
CA THR A 40 13.03 -2.19 -6.91
C THR A 40 14.09 -3.03 -7.63
N LYS A 41 15.39 -2.75 -7.46
CA LYS A 41 16.47 -3.53 -8.06
C LYS A 41 16.41 -4.99 -7.63
N HIS A 42 16.17 -5.32 -6.37
CA HIS A 42 16.04 -6.71 -5.92
C HIS A 42 14.93 -7.44 -6.67
N LEU A 43 13.78 -6.79 -6.87
CA LEU A 43 12.67 -7.34 -7.65
C LEU A 43 13.08 -7.57 -9.12
N LEU A 44 13.69 -6.58 -9.74
CA LEU A 44 14.09 -6.64 -11.16
C LEU A 44 15.18 -7.70 -11.39
N ASP A 45 16.17 -7.79 -10.51
CA ASP A 45 17.24 -8.78 -10.58
C ASP A 45 16.69 -10.21 -10.47
N HIS A 46 15.73 -10.45 -9.54
CA HIS A 46 15.09 -11.75 -9.38
C HIS A 46 14.42 -12.23 -10.67
N TYR A 47 13.71 -11.33 -11.38
CA TYR A 47 13.00 -11.64 -12.63
C TYR A 47 13.84 -11.38 -13.89
N GLN A 48 15.13 -11.09 -13.74
CA GLN A 48 16.06 -10.80 -14.84
C GLN A 48 15.56 -9.68 -15.77
N ILE A 49 14.99 -8.62 -15.19
CA ILE A 49 14.50 -7.44 -15.89
C ILE A 49 15.61 -6.39 -15.89
N LYS A 50 16.02 -5.95 -17.10
CA LYS A 50 17.14 -5.01 -17.30
C LYS A 50 16.68 -3.56 -17.54
N THR A 51 15.40 -3.27 -17.44
CA THR A 51 14.84 -1.96 -17.68
C THR A 51 15.39 -0.93 -16.68
N SER A 52 15.82 0.22 -17.19
CA SER A 52 16.40 1.28 -16.38
C SER A 52 15.37 1.90 -15.43
N THR A 53 15.80 2.23 -14.21
CA THR A 53 14.96 2.85 -13.18
C THR A 53 15.18 4.36 -13.09
N ILE A 54 14.12 5.09 -12.75
CA ILE A 54 14.14 6.51 -12.39
C ILE A 54 13.49 6.63 -11.01
N SER A 55 14.23 7.16 -10.03
CA SER A 55 13.68 7.38 -8.69
C SER A 55 12.61 8.48 -8.71
N TYR A 56 11.42 8.18 -8.16
CA TYR A 56 10.33 9.11 -7.92
C TYR A 56 9.69 8.84 -6.55
N HIS A 57 9.75 9.77 -5.62
CA HIS A 57 9.22 9.67 -4.26
C HIS A 57 8.45 10.95 -3.88
N GLN A 58 7.73 10.93 -2.76
CA GLN A 58 6.86 12.04 -2.33
C GLN A 58 7.54 13.42 -2.21
N HIS A 59 8.87 13.46 -2.05
CA HIS A 59 9.68 14.68 -1.99
C HIS A 59 10.36 14.99 -3.33
N SER A 60 10.02 14.26 -4.40
CA SER A 60 10.52 14.58 -5.74
C SER A 60 9.97 15.94 -6.15
N GLY A 61 10.89 16.88 -6.42
CA GLY A 61 10.54 18.24 -6.87
C GLY A 61 9.93 18.27 -8.27
N GLU A 62 9.40 19.43 -8.66
CA GLU A 62 8.77 19.68 -9.95
C GLU A 62 9.65 19.27 -11.13
N LEU A 63 10.96 19.51 -11.07
CA LEU A 63 11.91 19.12 -12.13
C LEU A 63 11.89 17.64 -12.48
N LYS A 64 11.65 16.76 -11.49
CA LYS A 64 11.50 15.32 -11.78
C LYS A 64 10.18 15.01 -12.45
N ILE A 65 9.11 15.67 -12.04
CA ILE A 65 7.80 15.55 -12.69
C ILE A 65 7.90 16.02 -14.11
N ASP A 66 8.51 17.18 -14.38
CA ASP A 66 8.68 17.73 -15.73
C ASP A 66 9.48 16.77 -16.62
N ARG A 67 10.56 16.19 -16.12
CA ARG A 67 11.30 15.16 -16.87
C ARG A 67 10.43 13.94 -17.23
N ILE A 68 9.56 13.48 -16.32
CA ILE A 68 8.64 12.37 -16.59
C ILE A 68 7.62 12.77 -17.64
N ILE A 69 7.09 14.00 -17.58
CA ILE A 69 6.18 14.58 -18.56
C ILE A 69 6.84 14.63 -19.95
N ASP A 70 8.08 15.08 -20.04
CA ASP A 70 8.83 15.16 -21.30
C ASP A 70 9.04 13.75 -21.91
N LEU A 71 9.37 12.76 -21.09
CA LEU A 71 9.48 11.37 -21.55
C LEU A 71 8.15 10.87 -22.15
N LEU A 72 7.03 11.15 -21.47
CA LEU A 72 5.70 10.76 -21.95
C LEU A 72 5.35 11.51 -23.24
N ASN A 73 5.64 12.81 -23.35
CA ASN A 73 5.43 13.61 -24.56
C ASN A 73 6.24 13.11 -25.75
N THR A 74 7.43 12.56 -25.51
CA THR A 74 8.26 11.95 -26.57
C THR A 74 7.85 10.53 -26.96
N GLY A 75 6.70 10.07 -26.44
CA GLY A 75 6.13 8.76 -26.80
C GLY A 75 6.68 7.59 -25.99
N LYS A 76 7.39 7.84 -24.88
CA LYS A 76 7.96 6.78 -24.05
C LYS A 76 6.90 6.02 -23.25
N SER A 77 7.15 4.72 -23.05
CA SER A 77 6.40 3.83 -22.20
C SER A 77 7.03 3.80 -20.80
N LEU A 78 6.32 4.28 -19.80
CA LEU A 78 6.79 4.32 -18.41
C LEU A 78 5.95 3.38 -17.54
N ALA A 79 6.61 2.66 -16.62
CA ALA A 79 5.96 1.85 -15.59
C ALA A 79 6.20 2.47 -14.22
N LEU A 80 5.15 2.81 -13.49
CA LEU A 80 5.25 3.25 -12.09
C LEU A 80 5.04 2.06 -11.17
N VAL A 81 5.99 1.83 -10.28
CA VAL A 81 5.92 0.87 -9.19
C VAL A 81 6.08 1.56 -7.84
N THR A 82 5.65 0.92 -6.79
CA THR A 82 5.94 1.26 -5.39
C THR A 82 6.82 0.17 -4.76
N ASP A 83 7.34 0.40 -3.56
CA ASP A 83 8.18 -0.56 -2.86
C ASP A 83 7.41 -1.86 -2.55
N ALA A 84 6.09 -1.78 -2.32
CA ALA A 84 5.23 -2.95 -2.10
C ALA A 84 3.77 -2.64 -2.43
N GLY A 85 3.10 -3.55 -3.15
CA GLY A 85 1.68 -3.50 -3.43
C GLY A 85 1.29 -2.61 -4.62
N THR A 86 0.09 -2.03 -4.57
CA THR A 86 -0.51 -1.26 -5.66
C THR A 86 -0.19 0.23 -5.51
N PRO A 87 0.49 0.87 -6.49
CA PRO A 87 0.81 2.29 -6.43
C PRO A 87 -0.43 3.19 -6.28
N GLY A 88 -0.33 4.23 -5.46
CA GLY A 88 -1.41 5.17 -5.15
C GLY A 88 -2.21 4.79 -3.89
N ILE A 89 -1.91 3.66 -3.24
CA ILE A 89 -2.53 3.23 -1.98
C ILE A 89 -1.53 3.43 -0.84
N SER A 90 -1.60 4.54 -0.14
CA SER A 90 -0.69 4.95 0.94
C SER A 90 0.75 5.20 0.49
N ASP A 91 0.96 5.54 -0.76
CA ASP A 91 2.24 5.87 -1.39
C ASP A 91 2.13 7.11 -2.31
N PRO A 92 3.26 7.65 -2.83
CA PRO A 92 3.28 8.87 -3.63
C PRO A 92 2.76 8.73 -5.07
N GLY A 93 2.41 7.53 -5.52
CA GLY A 93 1.99 7.28 -6.91
C GLY A 93 0.81 8.13 -7.37
N GLY A 94 -0.14 8.40 -6.47
CA GLY A 94 -1.30 9.25 -6.77
C GLY A 94 -0.95 10.66 -7.20
N LYS A 95 0.10 11.27 -6.60
CA LYS A 95 0.57 12.62 -6.97
C LYS A 95 1.10 12.67 -8.40
N LEU A 96 1.86 11.66 -8.81
CA LEU A 96 2.37 11.60 -10.19
C LEU A 96 1.23 11.46 -11.20
N VAL A 97 0.29 10.56 -10.94
CA VAL A 97 -0.88 10.36 -11.80
C VAL A 97 -1.68 11.66 -11.94
N SER A 98 -1.88 12.39 -10.83
CA SER A 98 -2.55 13.70 -10.86
C SER A 98 -1.80 14.71 -11.71
N ALA A 99 -0.49 14.86 -11.52
CA ALA A 99 0.33 15.79 -12.28
C ALA A 99 0.36 15.46 -13.79
N VAL A 100 0.43 14.16 -14.13
CA VAL A 100 0.38 13.70 -15.52
C VAL A 100 -0.97 14.01 -16.15
N ARG A 101 -2.08 13.78 -15.45
CA ARG A 101 -3.42 14.13 -15.93
C ARG A 101 -3.60 15.62 -16.13
N GLU A 102 -3.10 16.41 -15.18
CA GLU A 102 -3.20 17.88 -15.24
C GLU A 102 -2.42 18.45 -16.43
N LYS A 103 -1.20 17.98 -16.67
CA LYS A 103 -0.31 18.53 -17.71
C LYS A 103 -0.57 17.95 -19.09
N LEU A 104 -0.98 16.70 -19.22
CA LEU A 104 -1.09 16.00 -20.50
C LEU A 104 -2.53 15.60 -20.86
N GLY A 105 -3.46 15.62 -19.90
CA GLY A 105 -4.85 15.26 -20.14
C GLY A 105 -5.00 13.91 -20.84
N ASN A 106 -5.72 13.90 -21.95
CA ASN A 106 -5.98 12.72 -22.79
C ASN A 106 -4.91 12.49 -23.88
N ALA A 107 -3.83 13.31 -23.91
CA ALA A 107 -2.78 13.15 -24.90
C ALA A 107 -1.95 11.88 -24.71
N ILE A 108 -1.96 11.33 -23.50
CA ILE A 108 -1.31 10.06 -23.16
C ILE A 108 -2.29 9.08 -22.54
N LYS A 109 -1.96 7.79 -22.60
CA LYS A 109 -2.73 6.74 -21.95
C LYS A 109 -2.18 6.44 -20.55
N ILE A 110 -3.07 6.38 -19.56
CA ILE A 110 -2.74 5.86 -18.21
C ILE A 110 -3.44 4.53 -18.04
N GLU A 111 -2.68 3.45 -17.80
CA GLU A 111 -3.20 2.09 -17.67
C GLU A 111 -2.90 1.54 -16.27
N SER A 112 -3.84 0.76 -15.73
CA SER A 112 -3.61 -0.06 -14.55
C SER A 112 -3.16 -1.47 -14.94
N VAL A 113 -2.11 -1.93 -14.28
CA VAL A 113 -1.67 -3.33 -14.26
C VAL A 113 -1.89 -3.85 -12.84
N PRO A 114 -3.10 -4.33 -12.52
CA PRO A 114 -3.48 -4.72 -11.18
C PRO A 114 -2.69 -5.94 -10.69
N GLY A 115 -2.62 -6.05 -9.39
CA GLY A 115 -1.96 -7.14 -8.68
C GLY A 115 -2.25 -7.06 -7.19
N VAL A 116 -1.24 -7.34 -6.37
CA VAL A 116 -1.36 -7.46 -4.92
C VAL A 116 -1.68 -6.14 -4.25
N SER A 117 -2.53 -6.21 -3.24
CA SER A 117 -2.77 -5.13 -2.27
C SER A 117 -2.93 -5.73 -0.87
N ALA A 118 -2.16 -5.25 0.10
CA ALA A 118 -2.29 -5.68 1.49
C ALA A 118 -3.70 -5.45 2.05
N LEU A 119 -4.36 -4.37 1.61
CA LEU A 119 -5.75 -4.07 1.93
C LEU A 119 -6.68 -5.20 1.48
N ALA A 120 -6.63 -5.57 0.21
CA ALA A 120 -7.49 -6.62 -0.34
C ALA A 120 -7.16 -8.01 0.25
N ALA A 121 -5.87 -8.30 0.43
CA ALA A 121 -5.43 -9.55 1.05
C ALA A 121 -5.95 -9.68 2.49
N ALA A 122 -5.83 -8.64 3.31
CA ALA A 122 -6.35 -8.63 4.68
C ALA A 122 -7.87 -8.80 4.73
N VAL A 123 -8.61 -8.06 3.90
CA VAL A 123 -10.08 -8.17 3.82
C VAL A 123 -10.50 -9.59 3.41
N SER A 124 -9.80 -10.22 2.48
CA SER A 124 -10.12 -11.59 2.06
C SER A 124 -9.93 -12.64 3.15
N LEU A 125 -9.01 -12.41 4.10
CA LEU A 125 -8.76 -13.29 5.25
C LEU A 125 -9.74 -13.07 6.40
N SER A 126 -10.43 -11.93 6.43
CA SER A 126 -11.27 -11.55 7.58
C SER A 126 -12.46 -12.50 7.82
N GLY A 127 -12.93 -13.21 6.78
CA GLY A 127 -14.10 -14.07 6.86
C GLY A 127 -15.44 -13.34 7.09
N VAL A 128 -15.41 -12.00 7.08
CA VAL A 128 -16.59 -11.15 7.24
C VAL A 128 -16.80 -10.28 6.01
N GLY A 129 -18.06 -9.89 5.76
CA GLY A 129 -18.38 -9.01 4.65
C GLY A 129 -17.84 -7.60 4.86
N PHE A 130 -16.98 -7.16 3.96
CA PHE A 130 -16.46 -5.79 3.90
C PHE A 130 -16.96 -5.09 2.64
N ASP A 131 -18.28 -5.21 2.34
CA ASP A 131 -18.88 -4.56 1.17
C ASP A 131 -18.78 -3.04 1.21
N ARG A 132 -18.79 -2.49 2.42
CA ARG A 132 -18.61 -1.05 2.69
C ARG A 132 -17.64 -0.87 3.84
N PHE A 133 -16.56 -0.14 3.60
CA PHE A 133 -15.59 0.17 4.65
C PHE A 133 -14.84 1.47 4.35
N LEU A 134 -14.28 2.05 5.39
CA LEU A 134 -13.35 3.18 5.29
C LEU A 134 -11.92 2.66 5.31
N PHE A 135 -11.13 3.01 4.32
CA PHE A 135 -9.69 2.81 4.36
C PHE A 135 -9.01 4.12 4.79
N LEU A 136 -8.31 4.09 5.91
CA LEU A 136 -7.68 5.28 6.51
C LEU A 136 -6.16 5.33 6.30
N GLY A 137 -5.57 4.32 5.66
CA GLY A 137 -4.10 4.22 5.52
C GLY A 137 -3.41 4.20 6.89
N PHE A 138 -2.28 4.90 7.02
CA PHE A 138 -1.59 5.06 8.29
C PHE A 138 -2.16 6.22 9.10
N LEU A 139 -2.46 5.98 10.37
CA LEU A 139 -2.88 7.07 11.26
C LEU A 139 -1.73 8.07 11.48
N PRO A 140 -2.03 9.38 11.65
CA PRO A 140 -1.03 10.38 11.96
C PRO A 140 -0.24 10.05 13.23
N HIS A 141 1.04 10.48 13.29
CA HIS A 141 1.86 10.28 14.47
C HIS A 141 1.38 11.08 15.70
N LYS A 142 0.97 12.35 15.50
CA LYS A 142 0.58 13.29 16.58
C LYS A 142 -0.67 14.07 16.20
N LYS A 143 -0.51 15.17 15.43
CA LYS A 143 -1.62 16.05 15.06
C LYS A 143 -2.67 15.31 14.23
N GLY A 144 -3.92 15.33 14.65
CA GLY A 144 -5.04 14.68 13.98
C GLY A 144 -5.28 13.21 14.38
N ARG A 145 -4.38 12.57 15.13
CA ARG A 145 -4.51 11.16 15.52
C ARG A 145 -5.78 10.92 16.36
N GLN A 146 -6.03 11.74 17.38
CA GLN A 146 -7.23 11.61 18.23
C GLN A 146 -8.51 11.84 17.45
N THR A 147 -8.50 12.75 16.48
CA THR A 147 -9.66 12.98 15.60
C THR A 147 -9.95 11.73 14.76
N MET A 148 -8.92 11.07 14.22
CA MET A 148 -9.11 9.83 13.47
C MET A 148 -9.55 8.67 14.35
N LEU A 149 -9.04 8.54 15.57
CA LEU A 149 -9.51 7.54 16.53
C LEU A 149 -11.00 7.74 16.86
N LYS A 150 -11.42 9.00 17.05
CA LYS A 150 -12.84 9.33 17.22
C LYS A 150 -13.66 8.97 15.98
N GLN A 151 -13.13 9.24 14.78
CA GLN A 151 -13.79 8.86 13.53
C GLN A 151 -13.95 7.34 13.42
N ILE A 152 -12.92 6.56 13.81
CA ILE A 152 -13.00 5.10 13.88
C ILE A 152 -14.14 4.68 14.83
N LEU A 153 -14.22 5.26 16.02
CA LEU A 153 -15.24 4.92 16.99
C LEU A 153 -16.66 5.22 16.48
N THR A 154 -16.85 6.38 15.84
CA THR A 154 -18.19 6.87 15.42
C THR A 154 -18.56 6.46 13.99
N SER A 155 -17.67 5.74 13.26
CA SER A 155 -17.95 5.27 11.91
C SER A 155 -19.12 4.28 11.91
N GLU A 156 -20.02 4.44 10.96
CA GLU A 156 -21.07 3.47 10.62
C GLU A 156 -20.53 2.33 9.76
N TYR A 157 -19.34 2.52 9.16
CA TYR A 157 -18.70 1.53 8.31
C TYR A 157 -17.54 0.87 9.04
N SER A 158 -17.29 -0.38 8.71
CA SER A 158 -16.05 -1.06 9.06
C SER A 158 -14.84 -0.24 8.62
N VAL A 159 -13.72 -0.37 9.32
CA VAL A 159 -12.53 0.44 9.07
C VAL A 159 -11.36 -0.47 8.81
N VAL A 160 -10.54 -0.12 7.82
CA VAL A 160 -9.26 -0.78 7.54
C VAL A 160 -8.15 0.26 7.58
N LEU A 161 -7.04 -0.08 8.22
CA LEU A 161 -5.87 0.79 8.32
C LEU A 161 -4.56 -0.01 8.29
N TYR A 162 -3.49 0.66 7.90
CA TYR A 162 -2.14 0.13 7.97
C TYR A 162 -1.45 0.60 9.24
N GLU A 163 -0.59 -0.27 9.80
CA GLU A 163 0.22 0.14 10.93
C GLU A 163 1.61 -0.51 10.88
N SER A 164 2.57 0.21 11.41
CA SER A 164 3.98 -0.22 11.48
C SER A 164 4.28 -0.94 12.79
N LYS A 165 5.35 -1.74 12.79
CA LYS A 165 5.88 -2.41 13.99
C LYS A 165 6.14 -1.46 15.18
N HIS A 166 6.47 -0.21 14.88
CA HIS A 166 6.78 0.79 15.93
C HIS A 166 5.54 1.38 16.61
N ARG A 167 4.35 1.12 16.06
CA ARG A 167 3.12 1.79 16.49
C ARG A 167 1.96 0.86 16.75
N ILE A 168 2.08 -0.43 16.39
CA ILE A 168 0.98 -1.41 16.55
C ILE A 168 0.55 -1.56 18.01
N VAL A 169 1.51 -1.63 18.94
CA VAL A 169 1.21 -1.71 20.38
C VAL A 169 0.40 -0.49 20.82
N LYS A 170 0.91 0.71 20.53
CA LYS A 170 0.23 1.95 20.86
C LYS A 170 -1.17 2.04 20.23
N LEU A 171 -1.33 1.58 18.99
CA LEU A 171 -2.63 1.58 18.33
C LEU A 171 -3.61 0.67 19.07
N LEU A 172 -3.21 -0.55 19.43
CA LEU A 172 -4.08 -1.49 20.14
C LEU A 172 -4.45 -0.96 21.55
N GLU A 173 -3.51 -0.34 22.27
CA GLU A 173 -3.80 0.33 23.54
C GLU A 173 -4.82 1.47 23.36
N GLU A 174 -4.67 2.29 22.33
CA GLU A 174 -5.62 3.35 22.01
C GLU A 174 -7.00 2.80 21.61
N LEU A 175 -7.05 1.70 20.85
CA LEU A 175 -8.30 1.03 20.48
C LEU A 175 -8.98 0.41 21.70
N SER A 176 -8.21 -0.19 22.62
CA SER A 176 -8.72 -0.72 23.90
C SER A 176 -9.39 0.37 24.75
N ALA A 177 -8.82 1.56 24.74
CA ALA A 177 -9.39 2.71 25.48
C ALA A 177 -10.69 3.25 24.85
N LEU A 178 -10.98 2.89 23.61
CA LEU A 178 -12.24 3.24 22.95
C LEU A 178 -13.34 2.26 23.40
N LYS A 179 -14.46 2.80 23.89
CA LYS A 179 -15.63 1.99 24.20
C LYS A 179 -16.41 1.72 22.90
N PHE A 180 -16.01 0.69 22.20
CA PHE A 180 -16.74 0.28 21.00
C PHE A 180 -18.12 -0.27 21.35
N PRO A 181 -19.12 -0.14 20.44
CA PRO A 181 -20.40 -0.81 20.57
C PRO A 181 -20.23 -2.33 20.64
N ASP A 182 -21.17 -3.00 21.31
CA ASP A 182 -21.22 -4.47 21.34
C ASP A 182 -21.25 -5.06 19.93
N GLY A 183 -20.53 -6.14 19.71
CA GLY A 183 -20.41 -6.79 18.40
C GLY A 183 -19.31 -6.20 17.51
N THR A 184 -18.58 -5.15 17.92
CA THR A 184 -17.41 -4.68 17.20
C THR A 184 -16.27 -5.70 17.32
N GLU A 185 -15.74 -6.17 16.20
CA GLU A 185 -14.64 -7.13 16.13
C GLU A 185 -13.39 -6.43 15.58
N VAL A 186 -12.25 -6.68 16.21
CA VAL A 186 -10.95 -6.22 15.71
C VAL A 186 -10.16 -7.42 15.17
N MET A 187 -9.51 -7.20 14.05
CA MET A 187 -8.65 -8.19 13.41
C MET A 187 -7.33 -7.55 13.02
N VAL A 188 -6.25 -8.30 13.09
CA VAL A 188 -4.92 -7.85 12.73
C VAL A 188 -4.25 -8.89 11.85
N ALA A 189 -4.06 -8.55 10.58
CA ALA A 189 -3.23 -9.31 9.67
C ALA A 189 -1.79 -8.80 9.77
N ARG A 190 -0.84 -9.70 9.95
CA ARG A 190 0.57 -9.40 10.12
C ARG A 190 1.40 -10.14 9.08
N GLU A 191 2.37 -9.45 8.47
CA GLU A 191 3.35 -10.04 7.54
C GLU A 191 2.69 -10.85 6.41
N LEU A 192 1.60 -10.30 5.83
CA LEU A 192 0.85 -10.94 4.75
C LEU A 192 1.78 -11.40 3.63
N THR A 193 1.56 -12.61 3.13
CA THR A 193 2.33 -13.32 2.09
C THR A 193 3.76 -13.73 2.47
N LYS A 194 4.25 -13.34 3.66
CA LYS A 194 5.61 -13.63 4.13
C LYS A 194 5.66 -14.88 5.00
N LEU A 195 6.87 -15.37 5.28
CA LEU A 195 7.12 -16.59 6.06
C LEU A 195 6.42 -16.58 7.44
N PHE A 196 6.28 -15.41 8.05
CA PHE A 196 5.68 -15.26 9.38
C PHE A 196 4.30 -14.62 9.32
N GLU A 197 3.56 -14.87 8.22
CA GLU A 197 2.17 -14.45 8.11
C GLU A 197 1.36 -14.96 9.31
N SER A 198 0.59 -14.08 9.90
CA SER A 198 -0.30 -14.41 11.00
C SER A 198 -1.53 -13.50 11.01
N PHE A 199 -2.64 -14.07 11.51
CA PHE A 199 -3.91 -13.36 11.58
C PHE A 199 -4.48 -13.52 12.99
N TYR A 200 -4.83 -12.40 13.62
CA TYR A 200 -5.38 -12.31 14.96
C TYR A 200 -6.78 -11.72 14.90
N PHE A 201 -7.69 -12.19 15.73
CA PHE A 201 -9.02 -11.62 15.91
C PHE A 201 -9.43 -11.68 17.36
N GLY A 202 -10.28 -10.76 17.81
CA GLY A 202 -10.74 -10.64 19.19
C GLY A 202 -10.82 -9.18 19.63
N SER A 203 -10.87 -8.97 20.94
CA SER A 203 -10.73 -7.63 21.48
C SER A 203 -9.33 -7.07 21.27
N PRO A 204 -9.16 -5.74 21.23
CA PRO A 204 -7.82 -5.14 21.14
C PRO A 204 -6.86 -5.63 22.23
N GLU A 205 -7.35 -5.89 23.44
CA GLU A 205 -6.57 -6.40 24.58
C GLU A 205 -6.08 -7.83 24.36
N GLU A 206 -6.95 -8.72 23.86
CA GLU A 206 -6.60 -10.11 23.54
C GLU A 206 -5.55 -10.15 22.44
N ILE A 207 -5.72 -9.35 21.37
CA ILE A 207 -4.76 -9.25 20.27
C ILE A 207 -3.42 -8.70 20.79
N LEU A 208 -3.44 -7.64 21.60
CA LEU A 208 -2.24 -7.07 22.21
C LEU A 208 -1.47 -8.12 23.03
N THR A 209 -2.18 -8.88 23.87
CA THR A 209 -1.61 -9.96 24.68
C THR A 209 -0.98 -11.03 23.77
N ALA A 210 -1.67 -11.44 22.71
CA ALA A 210 -1.17 -12.43 21.77
C ALA A 210 0.09 -11.94 21.01
N LEU A 211 0.11 -10.66 20.58
CA LEU A 211 1.29 -10.09 19.95
C LEU A 211 2.47 -9.98 20.92
N GLN A 212 2.25 -9.58 22.16
CA GLN A 212 3.29 -9.45 23.18
C GLN A 212 3.82 -10.79 23.71
N SER A 213 3.14 -11.91 23.43
CA SER A 213 3.58 -13.25 23.86
C SER A 213 4.96 -13.63 23.31
N LYS A 214 5.38 -13.06 22.19
CA LYS A 214 6.71 -13.22 21.59
C LYS A 214 7.17 -11.91 20.96
N GLU A 215 8.41 -11.50 21.24
CA GLU A 215 8.99 -10.27 20.65
C GLU A 215 8.96 -10.28 19.11
N SER A 216 9.09 -11.46 18.49
CA SER A 216 9.02 -11.61 17.04
C SER A 216 7.67 -11.21 16.45
N ASN A 217 6.58 -11.34 17.21
CA ASN A 217 5.23 -10.99 16.75
C ASN A 217 5.01 -9.48 16.65
N LEU A 218 5.83 -8.68 17.33
CA LEU A 218 5.81 -7.23 17.27
C LEU A 218 6.57 -6.68 16.04
N LYS A 219 7.27 -7.54 15.29
CA LYS A 219 8.03 -7.17 14.09
C LYS A 219 7.17 -7.36 12.85
N GLY A 220 7.41 -6.51 11.84
CA GLY A 220 6.76 -6.61 10.54
C GLY A 220 5.75 -5.50 10.25
N GLU A 221 4.89 -5.75 9.28
CA GLU A 221 3.86 -4.84 8.78
C GLU A 221 2.48 -5.38 9.12
N PHE A 222 1.57 -4.47 9.43
CA PHE A 222 0.25 -4.82 9.95
C PHE A 222 -0.86 -4.15 9.16
N VAL A 223 -1.92 -4.91 8.92
CA VAL A 223 -3.22 -4.38 8.50
C VAL A 223 -4.21 -4.63 9.63
N VAL A 224 -4.84 -3.57 10.11
CA VAL A 224 -5.83 -3.65 11.18
C VAL A 224 -7.21 -3.42 10.59
N LEU A 225 -8.14 -4.32 10.89
CA LEU A 225 -9.52 -4.27 10.44
C LEU A 225 -10.41 -4.15 11.68
N ILE A 226 -11.38 -3.26 11.62
CA ILE A 226 -12.37 -3.04 12.68
C ILE A 226 -13.74 -3.17 12.03
N LYS A 227 -14.41 -4.28 12.32
CA LYS A 227 -15.76 -4.57 11.83
C LYS A 227 -16.79 -3.86 12.71
N LYS A 228 -17.73 -3.20 12.09
CA LYS A 228 -18.90 -2.59 12.74
C LYS A 228 -20.12 -3.42 12.49
#